data_067cd89ff28166f907799086f113dbc2
#
_entry.id   067cd89ff28166f907799086f113dbc2
#
_cell.length_a   1.000
_cell.length_b   1.000
_cell.length_c   1.000
_cell.angle_alpha   90.00
_cell.angle_beta   90.00
_cell.angle_gamma   90.00
#
_symmetry.space_group_name_H-M   'P 1'
#
loop_
_entity.id
_entity.type
_entity.pdbx_description
1 polymer ?
#
loop_
_entity_poly.entity_id
_entity_poly.type
_entity_poly.pdbx_seq_one_letter_code
_entity_poly.pdbx_strand_id
1 'polypeptide(L)'
;MFKEARELIATIREKDPAAHGAAEIIFAYPGFHAVMIHRFAHWCAIQGWTAFARWVSQVGRFLTGIEIHPKAKIGRRVFFDHAMGVVIGETAEVGDDCTIYQGVTLGGTNLTAGAKRHPTLENGVVVGAGAKVLGSFTVGAGAQIGSNAVVVKPAQRW
;
A
#
# COMPACT_ATOMS: atom_id res chain seq x y z
N MET A 1 13.69 6.31 -8.69
CA MET A 1 13.18 7.05 -7.50
C MET A 1 12.61 8.42 -7.87
N PHE A 2 13.36 9.38 -8.43
CA PHE A 2 12.83 10.72 -8.76
C PHE A 2 11.66 10.72 -9.76
N LYS A 3 11.71 9.87 -10.80
CA LYS A 3 10.60 9.72 -11.75
C LYS A 3 9.34 9.23 -11.06
N GLU A 4 9.46 8.24 -10.20
CA GLU A 4 8.33 7.69 -9.43
C GLU A 4 7.75 8.71 -8.45
N ALA A 5 8.60 9.49 -7.79
CA ALA A 5 8.14 10.58 -6.91
C ALA A 5 7.32 11.62 -7.69
N ARG A 6 7.78 12.02 -8.86
CA ARG A 6 7.04 12.96 -9.73
C ARG A 6 5.69 12.39 -10.19
N GLU A 7 5.66 11.12 -10.58
CA GLU A 7 4.42 10.46 -10.98
C GLU A 7 3.44 10.37 -9.81
N LEU A 8 3.91 10.03 -8.62
CA LEU A 8 3.07 9.94 -7.45
C LEU A 8 2.53 11.32 -7.03
N ILE A 9 3.35 12.36 -7.08
CA ILE A 9 2.90 13.74 -6.82
C ILE A 9 1.79 14.13 -7.82
N ALA A 10 1.98 13.85 -9.10
CA ALA A 10 0.97 14.14 -10.13
C ALA A 10 -0.33 13.37 -9.87
N THR A 11 -0.24 12.09 -9.49
CA THR A 11 -1.38 11.25 -9.15
C THR A 11 -2.14 11.78 -7.94
N ILE A 12 -1.44 12.18 -6.88
CA ILE A 12 -2.08 12.74 -5.68
C ILE A 12 -2.81 14.03 -6.02
N ARG A 13 -2.20 14.92 -6.81
CA ARG A 13 -2.85 16.15 -7.25
C ARG A 13 -4.11 15.92 -8.09
N GLU A 14 -4.11 14.86 -8.88
CA GLU A 14 -5.27 14.49 -9.71
C GLU A 14 -6.42 13.89 -8.86
N LYS A 15 -6.06 13.04 -7.89
CA LYS A 15 -7.04 12.26 -7.11
C LYS A 15 -7.54 12.99 -5.86
N ASP A 16 -6.76 13.92 -5.30
CA ASP A 16 -7.12 14.64 -4.08
C ASP A 16 -7.38 16.12 -4.38
N PRO A 17 -8.65 16.56 -4.35
CA PRO A 17 -9.00 17.97 -4.55
C PRO A 17 -8.40 18.92 -3.50
N ALA A 18 -7.99 18.41 -2.34
CA ALA A 18 -7.37 19.20 -1.28
C ALA A 18 -5.86 19.41 -1.49
N ALA A 19 -5.25 18.73 -2.45
CA ALA A 19 -3.82 18.87 -2.73
C ALA A 19 -3.55 20.09 -3.63
N HIS A 20 -3.01 21.16 -3.05
CA HIS A 20 -2.80 22.43 -3.76
C HIS A 20 -1.46 22.54 -4.48
N GLY A 21 -0.47 21.70 -4.16
CA GLY A 21 0.83 21.78 -4.82
C GLY A 21 1.82 20.69 -4.41
N ALA A 22 2.91 20.60 -5.18
CA ALA A 22 3.95 19.60 -4.94
C ALA A 22 4.64 19.77 -3.58
N ALA A 23 4.88 21.01 -3.14
CA ALA A 23 5.50 21.27 -1.85
C ALA A 23 4.66 20.75 -0.68
N GLU A 24 3.34 20.95 -0.73
CA GLU A 24 2.42 20.42 0.28
C GLU A 24 2.48 18.89 0.35
N ILE A 25 2.48 18.22 -0.81
CA ILE A 25 2.56 16.76 -0.87
C ILE A 25 3.89 16.26 -0.30
N ILE A 26 5.00 16.86 -0.68
CA ILE A 26 6.34 16.47 -0.22
C ILE A 26 6.47 16.61 1.30
N PHE A 27 5.91 17.65 1.89
CA PHE A 27 6.08 17.93 3.32
C PHE A 27 4.95 17.45 4.23
N ALA A 28 3.74 17.27 3.70
CA ALA A 28 2.55 17.06 4.53
C ALA A 28 1.72 15.80 4.22
N TYR A 29 2.07 15.02 3.21
CA TYR A 29 1.32 13.80 2.83
C TYR A 29 2.02 12.53 3.34
N PRO A 30 1.51 11.92 4.44
CA PRO A 30 2.11 10.69 4.98
C PRO A 30 2.12 9.53 3.99
N GLY A 31 1.11 9.42 3.13
CA GLY A 31 1.05 8.39 2.09
C GLY A 31 2.18 8.51 1.08
N PHE A 32 2.57 9.73 0.69
CA PHE A 32 3.74 9.96 -0.15
C PHE A 32 5.03 9.52 0.56
N HIS A 33 5.21 9.91 1.82
CA HIS A 33 6.38 9.53 2.62
C HIS A 33 6.47 8.01 2.78
N ALA A 34 5.35 7.36 3.08
CA ALA A 34 5.31 5.90 3.27
C ALA A 34 5.75 5.15 2.01
N VAL A 35 5.29 5.57 0.83
CA VAL A 35 5.70 4.94 -0.43
C VAL A 35 7.19 5.16 -0.69
N MET A 36 7.71 6.36 -0.48
CA MET A 36 9.14 6.64 -0.69
C MET A 36 10.03 5.84 0.28
N ILE A 37 9.66 5.77 1.55
CA ILE A 37 10.37 4.96 2.54
C ILE A 37 10.29 3.48 2.17
N HIS A 38 9.13 3.00 1.74
CA HIS A 38 8.97 1.61 1.28
C HIS A 38 9.86 1.29 0.08
N ARG A 39 10.00 2.18 -0.90
CA ARG A 39 10.91 1.95 -2.04
C ARG A 39 12.33 1.66 -1.56
N PHE A 40 12.82 2.43 -0.60
CA PHE A 40 14.14 2.21 -0.01
C PHE A 40 14.21 0.90 0.80
N ALA A 41 13.22 0.65 1.66
CA ALA A 41 13.17 -0.59 2.45
C ALA A 41 13.09 -1.84 1.56
N HIS A 42 12.29 -1.77 0.49
CA HIS A 42 12.17 -2.85 -0.49
C HIS A 42 13.50 -3.12 -1.21
N TRP A 43 14.19 -2.07 -1.64
CA TRP A 43 15.52 -2.20 -2.23
C TRP A 43 16.49 -2.87 -1.26
N CYS A 44 16.54 -2.47 0.00
CA CYS A 44 17.35 -3.11 1.04
C CYS A 44 17.01 -4.60 1.19
N ALA A 45 15.72 -4.95 1.17
CA ALA A 45 15.27 -6.34 1.26
C ALA A 45 15.74 -7.18 0.07
N ILE A 46 15.72 -6.62 -1.14
CA ILE A 46 16.24 -7.28 -2.36
C ILE A 46 17.75 -7.51 -2.26
N GLN A 47 18.50 -6.61 -1.62
CA GLN A 47 19.94 -6.79 -1.36
C GLN A 47 20.23 -7.88 -0.30
N GLY A 48 19.21 -8.44 0.33
CA GLY A 48 19.37 -9.41 1.41
C GLY A 48 19.55 -8.79 2.81
N TRP A 49 19.44 -7.48 2.95
CA TRP A 49 19.56 -6.76 4.22
C TRP A 49 18.23 -6.78 4.98
N THR A 50 17.76 -7.98 5.29
CA THR A 50 16.40 -8.21 5.80
C THR A 50 16.11 -7.48 7.10
N ALA A 51 17.01 -7.57 8.07
CA ALA A 51 16.83 -6.93 9.37
C ALA A 51 16.82 -5.40 9.25
N PHE A 52 17.73 -4.85 8.47
CA PHE A 52 17.77 -3.40 8.20
C PHE A 52 16.54 -2.91 7.44
N ALA A 53 16.09 -3.65 6.43
CA ALA A 53 14.87 -3.35 5.70
C ALA A 53 13.65 -3.32 6.63
N ARG A 54 13.54 -4.27 7.55
CA ARG A 54 12.48 -4.30 8.57
C ARG A 54 12.55 -3.10 9.50
N TRP A 55 13.74 -2.74 9.94
CA TRP A 55 13.93 -1.56 10.77
C TRP A 55 13.52 -0.28 10.05
N VAL A 56 13.94 -0.08 8.80
CA VAL A 56 13.51 1.05 7.97
C VAL A 56 11.99 1.10 7.85
N SER A 57 11.35 -0.05 7.60
CA SER A 57 9.89 -0.16 7.54
C SER A 57 9.22 0.28 8.86
N GLN A 58 9.77 -0.09 10.01
CA GLN A 58 9.23 0.32 11.31
C GLN A 58 9.44 1.80 11.60
N VAL A 59 10.57 2.38 11.18
CA VAL A 59 10.76 3.84 11.22
C VAL A 59 9.70 4.53 10.36
N GLY A 60 9.45 4.03 9.15
CA GLY A 60 8.38 4.53 8.28
C GLY A 60 7.01 4.46 8.93
N ARG A 61 6.68 3.34 9.58
CA ARG A 61 5.43 3.19 10.35
C ARG A 61 5.33 4.23 11.47
N PHE A 62 6.39 4.43 12.23
CA PHE A 62 6.42 5.43 13.30
C PHE A 62 6.17 6.85 12.77
N LEU A 63 6.79 7.22 11.65
CA LEU A 63 6.69 8.56 11.07
C LEU A 63 5.36 8.80 10.36
N THR A 64 4.73 7.79 9.78
CA THR A 64 3.58 7.94 8.89
C THR A 64 2.29 7.31 9.41
N GLY A 65 2.38 6.38 10.35
CA GLY A 65 1.26 5.55 10.78
C GLY A 65 0.87 4.46 9.77
N ILE A 66 1.68 4.23 8.73
CA ILE A 66 1.44 3.27 7.64
C ILE A 66 2.51 2.19 7.70
N GLU A 67 2.10 0.94 7.88
CA GLU A 67 3.00 -0.21 7.87
C GLU A 67 2.96 -0.90 6.52
N ILE A 68 4.09 -0.91 5.82
CA ILE A 68 4.26 -1.68 4.59
C ILE A 68 5.45 -2.60 4.77
N HIS A 69 5.21 -3.91 4.71
CA HIS A 69 6.31 -4.87 4.83
C HIS A 69 7.33 -4.66 3.69
N PRO A 70 8.65 -4.69 3.96
CA PRO A 70 9.66 -4.40 2.93
C PRO A 70 9.58 -5.31 1.70
N LYS A 71 9.13 -6.55 1.86
CA LYS A 71 8.96 -7.50 0.75
C LYS A 71 7.67 -7.33 -0.02
N ALA A 72 6.70 -6.58 0.49
CA ALA A 72 5.46 -6.30 -0.25
C ALA A 72 5.79 -5.60 -1.57
N LYS A 73 5.04 -5.95 -2.62
CA LYS A 73 5.20 -5.32 -3.93
C LYS A 73 4.16 -4.23 -4.09
N ILE A 74 4.61 -3.01 -4.24
CA ILE A 74 3.76 -1.84 -4.46
C ILE A 74 4.01 -1.29 -5.85
N GLY A 75 2.97 -1.24 -6.67
CA GLY A 75 3.02 -0.75 -8.06
C GLY A 75 3.28 0.75 -8.15
N ARG A 76 3.10 1.29 -9.34
CA ARG A 76 3.27 2.72 -9.66
C ARG A 76 1.98 3.48 -9.36
N ARG A 77 2.10 4.75 -8.97
CA ARG A 77 0.96 5.65 -8.76
C ARG A 77 -0.07 5.09 -7.77
N VAL A 78 0.39 4.42 -6.72
CA VAL A 78 -0.46 3.94 -5.63
C VAL A 78 -0.67 5.08 -4.64
N PHE A 79 -1.91 5.50 -4.48
CA PHE A 79 -2.29 6.59 -3.59
C PHE A 79 -2.79 6.05 -2.26
N PHE A 80 -2.03 6.32 -1.20
CA PHE A 80 -2.44 6.10 0.19
C PHE A 80 -3.09 7.39 0.70
N ASP A 81 -4.41 7.41 0.73
CA ASP A 81 -5.19 8.58 1.12
C ASP A 81 -5.47 8.56 2.62
N HIS A 82 -5.05 9.58 3.34
CA HIS A 82 -4.94 9.63 4.80
C HIS A 82 -4.06 8.50 5.34
N ALA A 83 -4.52 7.28 5.19
CA ALA A 83 -3.85 6.01 5.35
C ALA A 83 -3.33 5.67 6.77
N MET A 84 -3.61 6.46 7.79
CA MET A 84 -3.28 6.10 9.16
C MET A 84 -3.82 4.69 9.49
N GLY A 85 -2.98 3.84 10.07
CA GLY A 85 -3.37 2.48 10.48
C GLY A 85 -3.44 1.46 9.33
N VAL A 86 -2.98 1.79 8.13
CA VAL A 86 -2.82 0.81 7.05
C VAL A 86 -1.75 -0.21 7.41
N VAL A 87 -2.02 -1.48 7.14
CA VAL A 87 -1.06 -2.58 7.28
C VAL A 87 -1.03 -3.41 5.99
N ILE A 88 0.12 -3.46 5.35
CA ILE A 88 0.37 -4.26 4.14
C ILE A 88 1.35 -5.38 4.48
N GLY A 89 0.89 -6.62 4.40
CA GLY A 89 1.66 -7.81 4.78
C GLY A 89 2.73 -8.22 3.77
N GLU A 90 3.59 -9.13 4.18
CA GLU A 90 4.83 -9.54 3.51
C GLU A 90 4.66 -9.96 2.04
N THR A 91 3.65 -10.75 1.74
CA THR A 91 3.42 -11.31 0.40
C THR A 91 2.32 -10.58 -0.36
N ALA A 92 1.85 -9.42 0.14
CA ALA A 92 0.88 -8.61 -0.56
C ALA A 92 1.47 -8.01 -1.84
N GLU A 93 0.63 -7.92 -2.85
CA GLU A 93 0.95 -7.27 -4.12
C GLU A 93 -0.13 -6.24 -4.43
N VAL A 94 0.28 -5.02 -4.71
CA VAL A 94 -0.61 -3.92 -5.07
C VAL A 94 -0.23 -3.44 -6.46
N GLY A 95 -1.16 -3.54 -7.38
CA GLY A 95 -0.99 -3.11 -8.76
C GLY A 95 -0.90 -1.59 -8.91
N ASP A 96 -0.74 -1.15 -10.14
CA ASP A 96 -0.64 0.27 -10.46
C ASP A 96 -1.99 0.99 -10.25
N ASP A 97 -1.93 2.28 -9.97
CA ASP A 97 -3.09 3.18 -9.90
C ASP A 97 -4.12 2.81 -8.82
N CYS A 98 -3.76 1.98 -7.85
CA CYS A 98 -4.63 1.66 -6.72
C CYS A 98 -4.77 2.85 -5.76
N THR A 99 -5.89 2.89 -5.05
CA THR A 99 -6.13 3.85 -3.96
C THR A 99 -6.49 3.08 -2.69
N ILE A 100 -5.79 3.40 -1.60
CA ILE A 100 -5.95 2.72 -0.31
C ILE A 100 -6.18 3.77 0.77
N TYR A 101 -7.31 3.65 1.47
CA TYR A 101 -7.69 4.57 2.54
C TYR A 101 -7.18 4.11 3.92
N GLN A 102 -7.37 4.95 4.93
CA GLN A 102 -6.95 4.68 6.31
C GLN A 102 -7.56 3.40 6.87
N GLY A 103 -6.83 2.75 7.77
CA GLY A 103 -7.29 1.58 8.50
C GLY A 103 -7.44 0.30 7.67
N VAL A 104 -7.02 0.32 6.40
CA VAL A 104 -7.04 -0.87 5.53
C VAL A 104 -5.97 -1.86 5.96
N THR A 105 -6.33 -3.15 5.96
CA THR A 105 -5.39 -4.25 6.18
C THR A 105 -5.39 -5.17 4.96
N LEU A 106 -4.23 -5.38 4.35
CA LEU A 106 -3.98 -6.47 3.42
C LEU A 106 -3.25 -7.57 4.20
N GLY A 107 -4.01 -8.50 4.76
CA GLY A 107 -3.53 -9.47 5.76
C GLY A 107 -3.56 -10.91 5.28
N GLY A 108 -2.90 -11.77 6.05
CA GLY A 108 -2.92 -13.22 5.85
C GLY A 108 -3.91 -13.92 6.77
N THR A 109 -4.34 -15.11 6.36
CA THR A 109 -5.23 -15.99 7.15
C THR A 109 -4.55 -17.29 7.59
N ASN A 110 -3.30 -17.51 7.18
CA ASN A 110 -2.51 -18.67 7.60
C ASN A 110 -1.11 -18.24 8.04
N LEU A 111 -0.40 -19.15 8.72
CA LEU A 111 0.93 -18.92 9.28
C LEU A 111 2.02 -19.73 8.58
N THR A 112 1.76 -20.26 7.39
CA THR A 112 2.74 -21.06 6.64
C THR A 112 3.86 -20.18 6.13
N ALA A 113 5.07 -20.37 6.64
CA ALA A 113 6.24 -19.63 6.22
C ALA A 113 6.57 -19.91 4.75
N GLY A 114 6.97 -18.86 4.00
CA GLY A 114 7.35 -18.95 2.59
C GLY A 114 6.17 -19.07 1.61
N ALA A 115 4.94 -19.25 2.09
CA ALA A 115 3.76 -19.30 1.23
C ALA A 115 3.20 -17.90 0.95
N LYS A 116 2.52 -17.75 -0.19
CA LYS A 116 1.69 -16.57 -0.47
C LYS A 116 0.53 -16.55 0.53
N ARG A 117 0.46 -15.54 1.39
CA ARG A 117 -0.52 -15.43 2.48
C ARG A 117 -1.41 -14.20 2.38
N HIS A 118 -1.00 -13.22 1.62
CA HIS A 118 -1.63 -11.90 1.53
C HIS A 118 -2.25 -11.68 0.16
N PRO A 119 -3.25 -10.79 0.04
CA PRO A 119 -3.95 -10.58 -1.22
C PRO A 119 -3.08 -9.90 -2.28
N THR A 120 -3.51 -10.09 -3.52
CA THR A 120 -3.05 -9.33 -4.68
C THR A 120 -4.18 -8.41 -5.12
N LEU A 121 -3.91 -7.12 -5.20
CA LEU A 121 -4.78 -6.13 -5.83
C LEU A 121 -4.28 -5.87 -7.25
N GLU A 122 -5.14 -6.09 -8.25
CA GLU A 122 -4.81 -5.70 -9.61
C GLU A 122 -4.91 -4.18 -9.81
N ASN A 123 -4.58 -3.70 -11.01
CA ASN A 123 -4.50 -2.27 -11.29
C ASN A 123 -5.84 -1.56 -11.06
N GLY A 124 -5.77 -0.35 -10.54
CA GLY A 124 -6.93 0.52 -10.36
C GLY A 124 -7.91 0.12 -9.26
N VAL A 125 -7.55 -0.84 -8.40
CA VAL A 125 -8.39 -1.22 -7.27
C VAL A 125 -8.48 -0.10 -6.25
N VAL A 126 -9.68 0.15 -5.74
CA VAL A 126 -9.95 1.09 -4.65
C VAL A 126 -10.36 0.31 -3.40
N VAL A 127 -9.65 0.54 -2.30
CA VAL A 127 -9.95 -0.11 -1.01
C VAL A 127 -10.41 0.95 -0.01
N GLY A 128 -11.69 0.91 0.33
CA GLY A 128 -12.33 1.87 1.22
C GLY A 128 -11.82 1.83 2.64
N ALA A 129 -12.04 2.92 3.37
CA ALA A 129 -11.55 3.10 4.73
C ALA A 129 -11.95 1.95 5.66
N GLY A 130 -10.99 1.44 6.43
CA GLY A 130 -11.21 0.39 7.40
C GLY A 130 -11.43 -1.01 6.83
N ALA A 131 -11.42 -1.20 5.52
CA ALA A 131 -11.62 -2.51 4.91
C ALA A 131 -10.48 -3.48 5.25
N LYS A 132 -10.83 -4.75 5.44
CA LYS A 132 -9.90 -5.84 5.73
C LYS A 132 -9.95 -6.85 4.58
N VAL A 133 -8.86 -7.02 3.86
CA VAL A 133 -8.73 -7.98 2.76
C VAL A 133 -7.76 -9.06 3.23
N LEU A 134 -8.28 -10.24 3.51
CA LEU A 134 -7.55 -11.26 4.27
C LEU A 134 -7.48 -12.57 3.49
N GLY A 135 -6.29 -12.98 3.12
CA GLY A 135 -6.02 -14.23 2.42
C GLY A 135 -5.31 -14.04 1.08
N SER A 136 -4.84 -15.13 0.51
CA SER A 136 -4.00 -15.16 -0.69
C SER A 136 -4.80 -15.22 -2.00
N PHE A 137 -5.80 -14.39 -2.15
CA PHE A 137 -6.59 -14.29 -3.37
C PHE A 137 -6.35 -12.97 -4.11
N THR A 138 -6.83 -12.91 -5.34
CA THR A 138 -6.70 -11.72 -6.19
C THR A 138 -8.01 -10.92 -6.21
N VAL A 139 -7.89 -9.62 -6.04
CA VAL A 139 -8.95 -8.64 -6.27
C VAL A 139 -8.77 -8.09 -7.68
N GLY A 140 -9.76 -8.29 -8.53
CA GLY A 140 -9.70 -7.97 -9.96
C GLY A 140 -9.58 -6.47 -10.24
N ALA A 141 -8.99 -6.15 -11.39
CA ALA A 141 -8.71 -4.79 -11.82
C ALA A 141 -9.96 -3.88 -11.77
N GLY A 142 -9.78 -2.68 -11.25
CA GLY A 142 -10.84 -1.69 -11.14
C GLY A 142 -11.91 -1.99 -10.08
N ALA A 143 -11.77 -3.08 -9.32
CA ALA A 143 -12.72 -3.39 -8.24
C ALA A 143 -12.72 -2.32 -7.16
N GLN A 144 -13.89 -2.11 -6.55
CA GLN A 144 -14.06 -1.19 -5.43
C GLN A 144 -14.51 -1.98 -4.19
N ILE A 145 -13.72 -1.90 -3.14
CA ILE A 145 -14.04 -2.51 -1.84
C ILE A 145 -14.60 -1.42 -0.94
N GLY A 146 -15.82 -1.62 -0.47
CA GLY A 146 -16.50 -0.65 0.39
C GLY A 146 -15.81 -0.47 1.74
N SER A 147 -16.01 0.70 2.36
CA SER A 147 -15.48 0.99 3.69
C SER A 147 -15.96 -0.03 4.72
N ASN A 148 -15.07 -0.42 5.62
CA ASN A 148 -15.28 -1.41 6.67
C ASN A 148 -15.69 -2.82 6.19
N ALA A 149 -15.59 -3.11 4.90
CA ALA A 149 -15.82 -4.46 4.39
C ALA A 149 -14.73 -5.43 4.88
N VAL A 150 -15.15 -6.67 5.16
CA VAL A 150 -14.22 -7.77 5.44
C VAL A 150 -14.30 -8.76 4.28
N VAL A 151 -13.23 -8.85 3.50
CA VAL A 151 -13.15 -9.67 2.29
C VAL A 151 -12.18 -10.82 2.56
N VAL A 152 -12.70 -12.04 2.56
CA VAL A 152 -11.94 -13.26 2.90
C VAL A 152 -11.87 -14.27 1.74
N LYS A 153 -12.47 -13.92 0.60
CA LYS A 153 -12.48 -14.71 -0.63
C LYS A 153 -12.68 -13.79 -1.84
N PRO A 154 -12.31 -14.23 -3.05
CA PRO A 154 -12.54 -13.42 -4.25
C PRO A 154 -14.02 -13.00 -4.35
N ALA A 155 -14.24 -11.72 -4.65
CA ALA A 155 -15.57 -11.23 -4.99
C ALA A 155 -15.91 -11.70 -6.41
N GLN A 156 -17.10 -12.26 -6.60
CA GLN A 156 -17.59 -12.55 -7.95
C GLN A 156 -17.94 -11.23 -8.64
N ARG A 157 -17.60 -11.13 -9.91
CA ARG A 157 -18.08 -10.01 -10.73
C ARG A 157 -19.62 -10.05 -10.78
N TRP A 158 -20.22 -8.94 -10.60
CA TRP A 158 -21.67 -8.74 -10.86
C TRP A 158 -21.95 -8.88 -12.34
#